data_b25f271b1afa0232c880adb36d4771f6
#
_entry.id   b25f271b1afa0232c880adb36d4771f6
#
_cell.length_a   1.000
_cell.length_b   1.000
_cell.length_c   1.000
_cell.angle_alpha   90.00
_cell.angle_beta   90.00
_cell.angle_gamma   90.00
#
_symmetry.space_group_name_H-M   'P 1'
#
loop_
_entity.id
_entity.type
_entity.pdbx_description
1 polymer ?
#
loop_
_entity_poly.entity_id
_entity_poly.type
_entity_poly.pdbx_seq_one_letter_code
_entity_poly.pdbx_strand_id
1 'polypeptide(L)'
;MTYHAEIIAVGTELLLGNIANTDAQELSQALASVGVDVLYHTVVGDNPQRLEEAVAIARKRADLLIFTGGLGPTYDDLTKETVCRVLDVPLTFHPEAAADIRRNFDTIFHREMPPGTLRQAELPEGCEVFCNRVGTAPGCVFRAGDVTAVLLPGVPSECRYLTETALLPWLRRQSSGTILSHDLRIFGLSEPQVQELLGDLMDQAVNPSLAPYAKTGEVMLRLTAKGDSPAAYEERMAPLLEQMRGRLGAYLYGIDVSGLEETVLHLLHRHGKTFSAAESCTGGLIAKRITDLPGASCVFRGGVVSYTNEVKTSVLGVPQETLDRYGAVSEPVARAMAEGVRRITGSDLSVATTGLAGPDGDDRGNPVGTVFVALSTPERTVVRHMNCGSGRERVRMLASHCAFDLLRRELEHLPIEGE
;
A
#
# COMPACT_ATOMS: atom_id res chain seq x y z
N MET A 1 11.64 -13.07 -22.85
CA MET A 1 11.16 -14.26 -22.09
C MET A 1 10.30 -13.78 -20.95
N THR A 2 9.16 -14.39 -20.71
CA THR A 2 8.37 -14.11 -19.50
C THR A 2 8.85 -15.07 -18.42
N TYR A 3 9.28 -14.55 -17.27
CA TYR A 3 9.64 -15.39 -16.13
C TYR A 3 8.39 -15.89 -15.40
N HIS A 4 8.45 -17.15 -14.99
CA HIS A 4 7.49 -17.74 -14.04
C HIS A 4 8.16 -17.84 -12.67
N ALA A 5 7.70 -17.05 -11.74
CA ALA A 5 8.35 -16.91 -10.44
C ALA A 5 7.68 -17.71 -9.33
N GLU A 6 8.49 -18.19 -8.39
CA GLU A 6 8.08 -18.63 -7.08
C GLU A 6 8.78 -17.79 -6.01
N ILE A 7 8.01 -17.21 -5.08
CA ILE A 7 8.53 -16.50 -3.92
C ILE A 7 8.57 -17.48 -2.74
N ILE A 8 9.76 -17.65 -2.16
CA ILE A 8 10.01 -18.53 -1.02
C ILE A 8 10.45 -17.68 0.16
N ALA A 9 9.54 -17.49 1.12
CA ALA A 9 9.80 -16.75 2.34
C ALA A 9 10.31 -17.72 3.43
N VAL A 10 11.48 -17.40 3.99
CA VAL A 10 12.13 -18.18 5.04
C VAL A 10 12.05 -17.42 6.36
N GLY A 11 11.37 -18.01 7.33
CA GLY A 11 11.19 -17.44 8.67
C GLY A 11 10.16 -18.23 9.46
N THR A 12 10.54 -18.67 10.64
CA THR A 12 9.66 -19.44 11.55
C THR A 12 8.52 -18.58 12.08
N GLU A 13 8.72 -17.28 12.30
CA GLU A 13 7.72 -16.30 12.73
C GLU A 13 6.56 -16.15 11.74
N LEU A 14 6.80 -16.35 10.45
CA LEU A 14 5.76 -16.36 9.41
C LEU A 14 4.84 -17.57 9.57
N LEU A 15 5.41 -18.76 9.83
CA LEU A 15 4.65 -19.99 10.04
C LEU A 15 3.84 -19.97 11.34
N LEU A 16 4.37 -19.32 12.37
CA LEU A 16 3.67 -19.14 13.65
C LEU A 16 2.57 -18.07 13.59
N GLY A 17 2.49 -17.32 12.50
CA GLY A 17 1.52 -16.23 12.34
C GLY A 17 1.80 -15.01 13.20
N ASN A 18 3.02 -14.85 13.72
CA ASN A 18 3.42 -13.71 14.52
C ASN A 18 3.48 -12.43 13.70
N ILE A 19 3.83 -12.56 12.42
CA ILE A 19 3.85 -11.45 11.45
C ILE A 19 3.21 -11.90 10.12
N ALA A 20 2.70 -10.92 9.36
CA ALA A 20 2.22 -11.15 8.01
C ALA A 20 3.40 -11.17 7.02
N ASN A 21 3.31 -11.98 5.97
CA ASN A 21 4.30 -12.03 4.89
C ASN A 21 4.11 -10.84 3.93
N THR A 22 4.50 -9.65 4.37
CA THR A 22 4.40 -8.42 3.59
C THR A 22 5.39 -8.36 2.44
N ASP A 23 6.58 -8.99 2.61
CA ASP A 23 7.60 -9.04 1.57
C ASP A 23 7.11 -9.77 0.32
N ALA A 24 6.45 -10.92 0.48
CA ALA A 24 5.89 -11.64 -0.66
C ALA A 24 4.76 -10.85 -1.34
N GLN A 25 3.96 -10.11 -0.58
CA GLN A 25 2.93 -9.24 -1.14
C GLN A 25 3.54 -8.12 -1.99
N GLU A 26 4.52 -7.39 -1.45
CA GLU A 26 5.19 -6.28 -2.13
C GLU A 26 5.98 -6.76 -3.35
N LEU A 27 6.70 -7.88 -3.23
CA LEU A 27 7.40 -8.52 -4.34
C LEU A 27 6.45 -8.92 -5.47
N SER A 28 5.30 -9.53 -5.15
CA SER A 28 4.33 -9.91 -6.19
C SER A 28 3.82 -8.69 -6.97
N GLN A 29 3.55 -7.59 -6.27
CA GLN A 29 3.13 -6.33 -6.91
C GLN A 29 4.24 -5.75 -7.79
N ALA A 30 5.47 -5.75 -7.27
CA ALA A 30 6.64 -5.24 -7.99
C ALA A 30 6.95 -6.08 -9.24
N LEU A 31 6.93 -7.41 -9.13
CA LEU A 31 7.18 -8.35 -10.23
C LEU A 31 6.12 -8.24 -11.32
N ALA A 32 4.84 -8.13 -10.94
CA ALA A 32 3.76 -7.93 -11.89
C ALA A 32 3.95 -6.64 -12.72
N SER A 33 4.54 -5.58 -12.12
CA SER A 33 4.83 -4.31 -12.83
C SER A 33 5.87 -4.43 -13.95
N VAL A 34 6.67 -5.49 -13.93
CA VAL A 34 7.70 -5.78 -14.95
C VAL A 34 7.39 -7.06 -15.76
N GLY A 35 6.18 -7.59 -15.60
CA GLY A 35 5.68 -8.70 -16.40
C GLY A 35 6.21 -10.08 -16.03
N VAL A 36 6.58 -10.24 -14.80
CA VAL A 36 6.92 -11.54 -14.22
C VAL A 36 5.67 -12.14 -13.59
N ASP A 37 5.31 -13.34 -14.02
CA ASP A 37 4.16 -14.07 -13.48
C ASP A 37 4.56 -14.81 -12.20
N VAL A 38 4.08 -14.37 -11.04
CA VAL A 38 4.26 -15.09 -9.78
C VAL A 38 3.21 -16.18 -9.68
N LEU A 39 3.64 -17.44 -9.80
CA LEU A 39 2.74 -18.59 -9.81
C LEU A 39 2.58 -19.24 -8.44
N TYR A 40 3.59 -19.11 -7.56
CA TYR A 40 3.59 -19.78 -6.27
C TYR A 40 4.18 -18.89 -5.17
N HIS A 41 3.59 -19.00 -3.96
CA HIS A 41 4.17 -18.54 -2.72
C HIS A 41 4.40 -19.73 -1.81
N THR A 42 5.62 -19.89 -1.32
CA THR A 42 5.99 -20.93 -0.36
C THR A 42 6.55 -20.26 0.89
N VAL A 43 6.13 -20.72 2.07
CA VAL A 43 6.68 -20.27 3.35
C VAL A 43 7.34 -21.46 4.03
N VAL A 44 8.60 -21.27 4.47
CA VAL A 44 9.39 -22.30 5.13
C VAL A 44 9.97 -21.72 6.42
N GLY A 45 9.93 -22.49 7.52
CA GLY A 45 10.64 -22.10 8.75
C GLY A 45 12.16 -22.28 8.59
N ASP A 46 12.93 -21.75 9.53
CA ASP A 46 14.39 -21.79 9.59
C ASP A 46 14.90 -23.24 9.81
N ASN A 47 14.72 -24.05 8.77
CA ASN A 47 15.09 -25.46 8.76
C ASN A 47 15.68 -25.85 7.40
N PRO A 48 16.97 -26.23 7.35
CA PRO A 48 17.65 -26.54 6.10
C PRO A 48 17.01 -27.63 5.27
N GLN A 49 16.56 -28.74 5.89
CA GLN A 49 15.99 -29.87 5.17
C GLN A 49 14.66 -29.50 4.50
N ARG A 50 13.80 -28.75 5.19
CA ARG A 50 12.53 -28.25 4.62
C ARG A 50 12.77 -27.26 3.49
N LEU A 51 13.77 -26.39 3.64
CA LEU A 51 14.14 -25.45 2.60
C LEU A 51 14.71 -26.19 1.37
N GLU A 52 15.53 -27.23 1.57
CA GLU A 52 16.02 -28.10 0.48
C GLU A 52 14.87 -28.71 -0.32
N GLU A 53 13.88 -29.29 0.38
CA GLU A 53 12.68 -29.86 -0.24
C GLU A 53 11.89 -28.80 -1.03
N ALA A 54 11.71 -27.62 -0.45
CA ALA A 54 11.00 -26.51 -1.09
C ALA A 54 11.72 -26.05 -2.38
N VAL A 55 13.04 -25.86 -2.33
CA VAL A 55 13.86 -25.51 -3.50
C VAL A 55 13.80 -26.59 -4.58
N ALA A 56 13.89 -27.89 -4.18
CA ALA A 56 13.82 -29.02 -5.11
C ALA A 56 12.46 -29.12 -5.82
N ILE A 57 11.38 -28.68 -5.18
CA ILE A 57 10.04 -28.59 -5.78
C ILE A 57 9.97 -27.36 -6.70
N ALA A 58 10.36 -26.21 -6.19
CA ALA A 58 10.23 -24.92 -6.88
C ALA A 58 10.99 -24.87 -8.21
N ARG A 59 12.23 -25.41 -8.27
CA ARG A 59 13.04 -25.48 -9.50
C ARG A 59 12.43 -26.31 -10.64
N LYS A 60 11.38 -27.10 -10.37
CA LYS A 60 10.68 -27.90 -11.39
C LYS A 60 9.51 -27.18 -12.02
N ARG A 61 9.04 -26.07 -11.39
CA ARG A 61 7.80 -25.39 -11.76
C ARG A 61 7.94 -23.89 -11.95
N ALA A 62 9.11 -23.32 -11.64
CA ALA A 62 9.43 -21.93 -11.84
C ALA A 62 10.87 -21.78 -12.34
N ASP A 63 11.11 -20.78 -13.19
CA ASP A 63 12.43 -20.44 -13.75
C ASP A 63 13.07 -19.24 -13.02
N LEU A 64 12.31 -18.57 -12.16
CA LEU A 64 12.77 -17.51 -11.26
C LEU A 64 12.38 -17.83 -9.82
N LEU A 65 13.37 -18.11 -8.97
CA LEU A 65 13.17 -18.39 -7.55
C LEU A 65 13.63 -17.19 -6.73
N ILE A 66 12.71 -16.59 -5.96
CA ILE A 66 13.03 -15.41 -5.13
C ILE A 66 12.89 -15.82 -3.67
N PHE A 67 14.00 -15.73 -2.95
CA PHE A 67 14.07 -16.05 -1.53
C PHE A 67 14.08 -14.77 -0.71
N THR A 68 13.30 -14.73 0.37
CA THR A 68 13.34 -13.65 1.36
C THR A 68 13.61 -14.23 2.74
N GLY A 69 14.50 -13.57 3.49
CA GLY A 69 14.85 -14.00 4.86
C GLY A 69 16.05 -14.96 4.95
N GLY A 70 16.58 -15.11 6.16
CA GLY A 70 17.70 -15.99 6.48
C GLY A 70 19.02 -15.59 5.85
N LEU A 71 19.26 -14.30 5.59
CA LEU A 71 20.53 -13.73 5.07
C LEU A 71 21.35 -12.97 6.15
N GLY A 72 20.91 -12.99 7.38
CA GLY A 72 21.57 -12.36 8.50
C GLY A 72 22.89 -13.04 8.87
N PRO A 73 23.59 -12.53 9.90
CA PRO A 73 24.85 -13.09 10.34
C PRO A 73 24.69 -14.17 11.42
N THR A 74 23.48 -14.52 11.82
CA THR A 74 23.21 -15.43 12.93
C THR A 74 23.30 -16.90 12.50
N TYR A 75 23.30 -17.81 13.46
CA TYR A 75 23.48 -19.25 13.18
C TYR A 75 22.27 -19.91 12.51
N ASP A 76 21.11 -19.29 12.65
CA ASP A 76 19.83 -19.69 12.07
C ASP A 76 19.61 -19.08 10.66
N ASP A 77 20.44 -18.14 10.25
CA ASP A 77 20.45 -17.59 8.89
C ASP A 77 21.15 -18.55 7.93
N LEU A 78 20.39 -19.50 7.38
CA LEU A 78 20.91 -20.62 6.57
C LEU A 78 20.39 -20.63 5.13
N THR A 79 19.67 -19.59 4.70
CA THR A 79 19.01 -19.56 3.39
C THR A 79 20.03 -19.68 2.25
N LYS A 80 21.05 -18.83 2.22
CA LYS A 80 22.00 -18.82 1.12
C LYS A 80 22.81 -20.10 1.03
N GLU A 81 23.29 -20.65 2.18
CA GLU A 81 24.05 -21.89 2.22
C GLU A 81 23.21 -23.07 1.72
N THR A 82 21.95 -23.13 2.12
CA THR A 82 21.02 -24.18 1.73
C THR A 82 20.65 -24.10 0.25
N VAL A 83 20.29 -22.91 -0.22
CA VAL A 83 19.93 -22.68 -1.63
C VAL A 83 21.13 -22.99 -2.54
N CYS A 84 22.30 -22.48 -2.20
CA CYS A 84 23.52 -22.70 -2.98
C CYS A 84 23.91 -24.18 -3.05
N ARG A 85 23.75 -24.92 -1.94
CA ARG A 85 24.00 -26.37 -1.92
C ARG A 85 23.04 -27.13 -2.83
N VAL A 86 21.72 -26.81 -2.81
CA VAL A 86 20.71 -27.49 -3.65
C VAL A 86 20.90 -27.16 -5.12
N LEU A 87 21.34 -25.95 -5.42
CA LEU A 87 21.55 -25.49 -6.80
C LEU A 87 22.97 -25.75 -7.33
N ASP A 88 23.83 -26.39 -6.51
CA ASP A 88 25.21 -26.73 -6.82
C ASP A 88 26.07 -25.52 -7.24
N VAL A 89 25.93 -24.42 -6.49
CA VAL A 89 26.70 -23.17 -6.68
C VAL A 89 27.53 -22.90 -5.43
N PRO A 90 28.86 -22.79 -5.53
CA PRO A 90 29.69 -22.52 -4.36
C PRO A 90 29.49 -21.09 -3.84
N LEU A 91 29.71 -20.89 -2.54
CA LEU A 91 29.78 -19.56 -1.93
C LEU A 91 31.23 -19.06 -2.02
N THR A 92 31.38 -17.79 -2.37
CA THR A 92 32.66 -17.08 -2.43
C THR A 92 32.59 -15.76 -1.67
N PHE A 93 33.72 -15.31 -1.14
CA PHE A 93 33.78 -14.04 -0.45
C PHE A 93 33.84 -12.90 -1.46
N HIS A 94 32.92 -11.94 -1.31
CA HIS A 94 32.82 -10.75 -2.16
C HIS A 94 33.35 -9.51 -1.44
N PRO A 95 34.56 -9.02 -1.79
CA PRO A 95 35.18 -7.86 -1.12
C PRO A 95 34.37 -6.59 -1.22
N GLU A 96 33.61 -6.41 -2.31
CA GLU A 96 32.75 -5.24 -2.53
C GLU A 96 31.56 -5.23 -1.55
N ALA A 97 30.89 -6.38 -1.38
CA ALA A 97 29.82 -6.53 -0.40
C ALA A 97 30.35 -6.32 1.03
N ALA A 98 31.53 -6.84 1.34
CA ALA A 98 32.17 -6.63 2.63
C ALA A 98 32.51 -5.14 2.89
N ALA A 99 32.94 -4.42 1.86
CA ALA A 99 33.21 -2.98 1.97
C ALA A 99 31.92 -2.18 2.21
N ASP A 100 30.82 -2.55 1.53
CA ASP A 100 29.51 -1.93 1.72
C ASP A 100 28.97 -2.18 3.14
N ILE A 101 29.08 -3.40 3.64
CA ILE A 101 28.69 -3.74 5.02
C ILE A 101 29.44 -2.86 6.03
N ARG A 102 30.78 -2.77 5.92
CA ARG A 102 31.59 -1.93 6.81
C ARG A 102 31.15 -0.47 6.75
N ARG A 103 31.02 0.07 5.54
CA ARG A 103 30.55 1.45 5.35
C ARG A 103 29.20 1.71 6.03
N ASN A 104 28.25 0.77 5.94
CA ASN A 104 26.95 0.94 6.55
C ASN A 104 27.02 0.95 8.08
N PHE A 105 27.92 0.15 8.69
CA PHE A 105 28.17 0.24 10.13
C PHE A 105 28.70 1.60 10.54
N ASP A 106 29.61 2.18 9.76
CA ASP A 106 30.21 3.49 10.03
C ASP A 106 29.20 4.63 9.79
N THR A 107 28.43 4.59 8.70
CA THR A 107 27.67 5.75 8.22
C THR A 107 26.18 5.71 8.59
N ILE A 108 25.60 4.53 8.78
CA ILE A 108 24.16 4.37 9.08
C ILE A 108 23.95 4.02 10.55
N PHE A 109 24.67 3.00 11.02
CA PHE A 109 24.45 2.49 12.38
C PHE A 109 25.32 3.18 13.43
N HIS A 110 26.41 3.85 13.04
CA HIS A 110 27.34 4.54 13.93
C HIS A 110 27.80 3.67 15.14
N ARG A 111 28.11 2.40 14.86
CA ARG A 111 28.53 1.42 15.88
C ARG A 111 29.53 0.43 15.30
N GLU A 112 30.29 -0.21 16.19
CA GLU A 112 31.20 -1.29 15.80
C GLU A 112 30.44 -2.46 15.15
N MET A 113 31.04 -3.02 14.11
CA MET A 113 30.50 -4.18 13.42
C MET A 113 30.68 -5.44 14.28
N PRO A 114 29.60 -6.18 14.61
CA PRO A 114 29.69 -7.42 15.38
C PRO A 114 30.55 -8.47 14.69
N PRO A 115 31.28 -9.32 15.44
CA PRO A 115 31.97 -10.47 14.90
C PRO A 115 31.03 -11.36 14.08
N GLY A 116 31.51 -11.88 12.95
CA GLY A 116 30.73 -12.76 12.07
C GLY A 116 29.86 -12.03 11.05
N THR A 117 29.62 -10.71 11.16
CA THR A 117 28.79 -9.97 10.20
C THR A 117 29.29 -10.10 8.76
N LEU A 118 30.60 -10.20 8.55
CA LEU A 118 31.18 -10.36 7.20
C LEU A 118 30.84 -11.69 6.53
N ARG A 119 30.27 -12.66 7.27
CA ARG A 119 29.69 -13.87 6.66
C ARG A 119 28.57 -13.52 5.66
N GLN A 120 27.91 -12.38 5.82
CA GLN A 120 26.94 -11.87 4.85
C GLN A 120 27.56 -11.53 3.49
N ALA A 121 28.87 -11.31 3.41
CA ALA A 121 29.58 -11.08 2.16
C ALA A 121 30.03 -12.39 1.45
N GLU A 122 29.76 -13.55 2.02
CA GLU A 122 29.88 -14.83 1.33
C GLU A 122 28.62 -15.02 0.49
N LEU A 123 28.74 -14.88 -0.83
CA LEU A 123 27.62 -14.92 -1.77
C LEU A 123 27.89 -15.98 -2.87
N PRO A 124 26.85 -16.39 -3.63
CA PRO A 124 27.00 -17.34 -4.72
C PRO A 124 28.04 -16.92 -5.74
N GLU A 125 28.89 -17.83 -6.17
CA GLU A 125 29.90 -17.56 -7.20
C GLU A 125 29.26 -17.04 -8.48
N GLY A 126 29.84 -15.94 -9.03
CA GLY A 126 29.35 -15.33 -10.27
C GLY A 126 28.02 -14.59 -10.15
N CYS A 127 27.53 -14.34 -8.93
CA CYS A 127 26.31 -13.55 -8.74
C CYS A 127 26.53 -12.06 -9.06
N GLU A 128 25.44 -11.37 -9.48
CA GLU A 128 25.36 -9.92 -9.45
C GLU A 128 24.91 -9.49 -8.05
N VAL A 129 25.74 -8.73 -7.35
CA VAL A 129 25.48 -8.29 -5.97
C VAL A 129 24.56 -7.08 -5.95
N PHE A 130 23.55 -7.12 -5.12
CA PHE A 130 22.66 -6.01 -4.86
C PHE A 130 23.09 -5.30 -3.57
N CYS A 131 23.66 -4.11 -3.72
CA CYS A 131 24.17 -3.32 -2.60
C CYS A 131 23.02 -2.80 -1.72
N ASN A 132 23.02 -3.18 -0.45
CA ASN A 132 22.04 -2.70 0.52
C ASN A 132 22.52 -1.41 1.18
N ARG A 133 21.78 -0.31 1.02
CA ARG A 133 22.12 0.99 1.63
C ARG A 133 21.23 1.39 2.79
N VAL A 134 20.32 0.51 3.20
CA VAL A 134 19.38 0.75 4.31
C VAL A 134 19.51 -0.30 5.42
N GLY A 135 20.33 -1.32 5.20
CA GLY A 135 20.59 -2.41 6.13
C GLY A 135 21.96 -3.04 5.94
N THR A 136 22.17 -4.27 6.44
CA THR A 136 23.48 -4.95 6.40
C THR A 136 23.52 -6.10 5.41
N ALA A 137 22.43 -6.79 5.17
CA ALA A 137 22.40 -7.98 4.33
C ALA A 137 22.35 -7.58 2.85
N PRO A 138 23.39 -7.84 2.03
CA PRO A 138 23.31 -7.67 0.59
C PRO A 138 22.32 -8.69 0.00
N GLY A 139 21.62 -8.30 -1.06
CA GLY A 139 20.94 -9.24 -1.93
C GLY A 139 21.83 -9.68 -3.08
N CYS A 140 21.39 -10.64 -3.86
CA CYS A 140 22.08 -11.03 -5.09
C CYS A 140 21.17 -11.79 -6.04
N VAL A 141 21.60 -11.87 -7.30
CA VAL A 141 20.99 -12.73 -8.33
C VAL A 141 22.07 -13.58 -8.99
N PHE A 142 21.77 -14.84 -9.23
CA PHE A 142 22.66 -15.78 -9.92
C PHE A 142 21.88 -16.80 -10.74
N ARG A 143 22.58 -17.46 -11.67
CA ARG A 143 22.01 -18.53 -12.50
C ARG A 143 22.56 -19.89 -12.08
N ALA A 144 21.69 -20.89 -12.04
CA ALA A 144 22.03 -22.27 -11.74
C ALA A 144 21.28 -23.19 -12.72
N GLY A 145 21.96 -23.58 -13.82
CA GLY A 145 21.31 -24.28 -14.92
C GLY A 145 20.20 -23.44 -15.56
N ASP A 146 18.98 -23.99 -15.59
CA ASP A 146 17.81 -23.34 -16.19
C ASP A 146 17.09 -22.40 -15.22
N VAL A 147 17.54 -22.29 -13.97
CA VAL A 147 16.91 -21.50 -12.94
C VAL A 147 17.72 -20.24 -12.65
N THR A 148 17.04 -19.11 -12.49
CA THR A 148 17.57 -17.90 -11.90
C THR A 148 17.14 -17.81 -10.45
N ALA A 149 18.08 -17.63 -9.52
CA ALA A 149 17.80 -17.48 -8.10
C ALA A 149 18.15 -16.05 -7.63
N VAL A 150 17.28 -15.49 -6.83
CA VAL A 150 17.43 -14.17 -6.19
C VAL A 150 17.38 -14.36 -4.69
N LEU A 151 18.33 -13.79 -3.96
CA LEU A 151 18.34 -13.79 -2.51
C LEU A 151 18.14 -12.35 -2.02
N LEU A 152 17.12 -12.14 -1.16
CA LEU A 152 16.78 -10.85 -0.56
C LEU A 152 16.66 -10.98 0.97
N PRO A 153 17.01 -9.94 1.74
CA PRO A 153 16.81 -9.95 3.19
C PRO A 153 15.31 -10.00 3.56
N GLY A 154 15.02 -10.52 4.76
CA GLY A 154 13.66 -10.62 5.29
C GLY A 154 13.19 -9.39 6.07
N VAL A 155 14.01 -8.34 6.20
CA VAL A 155 13.59 -7.07 6.79
C VAL A 155 12.83 -6.27 5.72
N PRO A 156 11.54 -5.92 5.93
CA PRO A 156 10.72 -5.35 4.87
C PRO A 156 11.28 -4.10 4.21
N SER A 157 11.90 -3.19 4.98
CA SER A 157 12.55 -1.99 4.43
C SER A 157 13.74 -2.31 3.53
N GLU A 158 14.53 -3.34 3.88
CA GLU A 158 15.67 -3.79 3.08
C GLU A 158 15.21 -4.52 1.81
N CYS A 159 14.24 -5.43 1.96
CA CYS A 159 13.65 -6.17 0.85
C CYS A 159 13.05 -5.22 -0.19
N ARG A 160 12.25 -4.26 0.23
CA ARG A 160 11.67 -3.22 -0.65
C ARG A 160 12.75 -2.42 -1.36
N TYR A 161 13.74 -1.91 -0.60
CA TYR A 161 14.83 -1.12 -1.17
C TYR A 161 15.57 -1.88 -2.27
N LEU A 162 15.97 -3.13 -2.01
CA LEU A 162 16.69 -3.95 -3.00
C LEU A 162 15.81 -4.36 -4.18
N THR A 163 14.52 -4.57 -3.95
CA THR A 163 13.57 -4.83 -5.02
C THR A 163 13.49 -3.65 -5.99
N GLU A 164 13.29 -2.44 -5.48
CA GLU A 164 13.13 -1.24 -6.30
C GLU A 164 14.42 -0.82 -6.99
N THR A 165 15.56 -0.85 -6.26
CA THR A 165 16.82 -0.28 -6.75
C THR A 165 17.71 -1.26 -7.52
N ALA A 166 17.50 -2.57 -7.37
CA ALA A 166 18.35 -3.59 -7.98
C ALA A 166 17.57 -4.67 -8.75
N LEU A 167 16.62 -5.37 -8.13
CA LEU A 167 15.91 -6.48 -8.76
C LEU A 167 15.06 -6.04 -9.97
N LEU A 168 14.21 -5.03 -9.81
CA LEU A 168 13.39 -4.54 -10.92
C LEU A 168 14.22 -3.99 -12.08
N PRO A 169 15.26 -3.17 -11.87
CA PRO A 169 16.20 -2.80 -12.94
C PRO A 169 16.88 -3.99 -13.61
N TRP A 170 17.26 -5.01 -12.83
CA TRP A 170 17.86 -6.22 -13.37
C TRP A 170 16.86 -6.97 -14.27
N LEU A 171 15.63 -7.21 -13.81
CA LEU A 171 14.58 -7.88 -14.59
C LEU A 171 14.26 -7.13 -15.89
N ARG A 172 14.19 -5.80 -15.85
CA ARG A 172 13.98 -4.97 -17.06
C ARG A 172 15.09 -5.16 -18.10
N ARG A 173 16.33 -5.42 -17.68
CA ARG A 173 17.45 -5.74 -18.60
C ARG A 173 17.34 -7.14 -19.22
N GLN A 174 16.64 -8.08 -18.56
CA GLN A 174 16.47 -9.46 -19.06
C GLN A 174 15.28 -9.62 -20.00
N SER A 175 14.27 -8.76 -19.91
CA SER A 175 13.07 -8.83 -20.73
C SER A 175 13.27 -8.16 -22.09
N SER A 176 12.89 -8.82 -23.18
CA SER A 176 12.89 -8.26 -24.54
C SER A 176 11.64 -7.42 -24.86
N GLY A 177 10.71 -7.31 -23.93
CA GLY A 177 9.52 -6.46 -24.03
C GLY A 177 9.29 -5.79 -22.68
N THR A 178 8.76 -4.56 -22.69
CA THR A 178 8.35 -3.85 -21.50
C THR A 178 6.87 -4.05 -21.27
N ILE A 179 6.45 -4.04 -20.02
CA ILE A 179 5.05 -4.01 -19.61
C ILE A 179 4.81 -2.67 -18.94
N LEU A 180 3.71 -2.02 -19.29
CA LEU A 180 3.23 -0.85 -18.58
C LEU A 180 1.87 -1.19 -17.99
N SER A 181 1.68 -0.84 -16.72
CA SER A 181 0.40 -0.99 -16.04
C SER A 181 -0.03 0.32 -15.42
N HIS A 182 -1.33 0.59 -15.46
CA HIS A 182 -1.97 1.67 -14.72
C HIS A 182 -2.96 1.11 -13.73
N ASP A 183 -2.91 1.58 -12.49
CA ASP A 183 -3.86 1.25 -11.42
C ASP A 183 -4.93 2.35 -11.35
N LEU A 184 -6.13 2.04 -11.81
CA LEU A 184 -7.29 2.93 -11.73
C LEU A 184 -7.99 2.71 -10.39
N ARG A 185 -8.13 3.77 -9.61
CA ARG A 185 -8.73 3.74 -8.26
C ARG A 185 -10.16 4.27 -8.29
N ILE A 186 -11.10 3.47 -7.79
CA ILE A 186 -12.53 3.73 -7.85
C ILE A 186 -13.11 3.72 -6.44
N PHE A 187 -13.80 4.80 -6.06
CA PHE A 187 -14.51 4.90 -4.78
C PHE A 187 -15.99 5.19 -5.00
N GLY A 188 -16.87 4.58 -4.17
CA GLY A 188 -18.31 4.78 -4.20
C GLY A 188 -19.08 3.80 -5.09
N LEU A 189 -18.39 2.86 -5.74
CA LEU A 189 -19.00 1.72 -6.46
C LEU A 189 -18.55 0.40 -5.84
N SER A 190 -19.43 -0.58 -5.82
CA SER A 190 -19.11 -1.97 -5.52
C SER A 190 -18.52 -2.67 -6.75
N GLU A 191 -17.83 -3.79 -6.55
CA GLU A 191 -17.28 -4.60 -7.65
C GLU A 191 -18.34 -5.03 -8.67
N PRO A 192 -19.55 -5.50 -8.29
CA PRO A 192 -20.61 -5.79 -9.25
C PRO A 192 -21.05 -4.58 -10.08
N GLN A 193 -21.11 -3.38 -9.48
CA GLN A 193 -21.45 -2.16 -10.21
C GLN A 193 -20.34 -1.75 -11.20
N VAL A 194 -19.08 -1.93 -10.83
CA VAL A 194 -17.96 -1.73 -11.75
C VAL A 194 -18.01 -2.73 -12.90
N GLN A 195 -18.33 -4.01 -12.61
CA GLN A 195 -18.53 -5.04 -13.64
C GLN A 195 -19.71 -4.72 -14.56
N GLU A 196 -20.79 -4.16 -14.05
CA GLU A 196 -21.92 -3.71 -14.88
C GLU A 196 -21.53 -2.57 -15.83
N LEU A 197 -20.71 -1.62 -15.36
CA LEU A 197 -20.28 -0.47 -16.16
C LEU A 197 -19.19 -0.80 -17.19
N LEU A 198 -18.33 -1.75 -16.90
CA LEU A 198 -17.08 -1.98 -17.66
C LEU A 198 -16.92 -3.43 -18.14
N GLY A 199 -17.88 -4.33 -17.89
CA GLY A 199 -17.75 -5.76 -18.18
C GLY A 199 -17.45 -6.05 -19.65
N ASP A 200 -18.10 -5.34 -20.55
CA ASP A 200 -17.85 -5.46 -22.00
C ASP A 200 -16.40 -5.07 -22.38
N LEU A 201 -15.83 -4.07 -21.68
CA LEU A 201 -14.42 -3.68 -21.87
C LEU A 201 -13.47 -4.73 -21.27
N MET A 202 -13.83 -5.31 -20.12
CA MET A 202 -13.04 -6.36 -19.48
C MET A 202 -12.99 -7.63 -20.33
N ASP A 203 -14.15 -8.05 -20.89
CA ASP A 203 -14.26 -9.28 -21.69
C ASP A 203 -13.48 -9.17 -23.02
N GLN A 204 -13.39 -7.98 -23.59
CA GLN A 204 -12.70 -7.72 -24.86
C GLN A 204 -11.20 -7.40 -24.68
N ALA A 205 -10.76 -7.08 -23.47
CA ALA A 205 -9.42 -6.61 -23.18
C ALA A 205 -8.40 -7.77 -23.15
N VAL A 206 -7.63 -7.93 -24.22
CA VAL A 206 -6.55 -8.93 -24.33
C VAL A 206 -5.17 -8.27 -24.16
N ASN A 207 -4.91 -7.20 -24.92
CA ASN A 207 -3.73 -6.37 -24.80
C ASN A 207 -4.07 -4.94 -25.27
N PRO A 208 -4.33 -4.02 -24.36
CA PRO A 208 -4.16 -4.12 -22.89
C PRO A 208 -5.16 -5.06 -22.22
N SER A 209 -4.74 -5.76 -21.15
CA SER A 209 -5.62 -6.53 -20.30
C SER A 209 -6.15 -5.68 -19.14
N LEU A 210 -7.34 -6.00 -18.63
CA LEU A 210 -8.00 -5.28 -17.55
C LEU A 210 -8.43 -6.27 -16.46
N ALA A 211 -7.95 -6.09 -15.24
CA ALA A 211 -8.21 -6.96 -14.10
C ALA A 211 -8.72 -6.20 -12.87
N PRO A 212 -9.85 -6.62 -12.25
CA PRO A 212 -10.35 -6.02 -11.03
C PRO A 212 -9.65 -6.59 -9.78
N TYR A 213 -9.46 -5.72 -8.78
CA TYR A 213 -8.95 -6.07 -7.45
C TYR A 213 -9.82 -5.38 -6.41
N ALA A 214 -10.55 -6.17 -5.62
CA ALA A 214 -11.33 -5.65 -4.50
C ALA A 214 -10.42 -5.28 -3.33
N LYS A 215 -10.61 -4.09 -2.80
CA LYS A 215 -9.99 -3.62 -1.54
C LYS A 215 -11.09 -3.19 -0.57
N THR A 216 -10.75 -3.07 0.71
CA THR A 216 -11.74 -2.63 1.71
C THR A 216 -12.22 -1.21 1.40
N GLY A 217 -13.44 -1.11 0.88
CA GLY A 217 -14.11 0.16 0.62
C GLY A 217 -13.80 0.83 -0.72
N GLU A 218 -12.99 0.21 -1.57
CA GLU A 218 -12.71 0.68 -2.94
C GLU A 218 -12.53 -0.47 -3.92
N VAL A 219 -12.63 -0.19 -5.20
CA VAL A 219 -12.27 -1.10 -6.28
C VAL A 219 -11.05 -0.54 -7.02
N MET A 220 -10.09 -1.38 -7.30
CA MET A 220 -8.95 -1.05 -8.15
C MET A 220 -9.05 -1.86 -9.44
N LEU A 221 -8.85 -1.20 -10.58
CA LEU A 221 -8.69 -1.87 -11.87
C LEU A 221 -7.26 -1.70 -12.34
N ARG A 222 -6.60 -2.80 -12.69
CA ARG A 222 -5.28 -2.75 -13.32
C ARG A 222 -5.40 -2.93 -14.80
N LEU A 223 -4.98 -1.92 -15.54
CA LEU A 223 -4.86 -1.92 -16.99
C LEU A 223 -3.39 -2.20 -17.35
N THR A 224 -3.12 -3.31 -18.05
CA THR A 224 -1.76 -3.74 -18.38
C THR A 224 -1.57 -3.93 -19.86
N ALA A 225 -0.60 -3.24 -20.46
CA ALA A 225 -0.22 -3.40 -21.85
C ALA A 225 1.17 -4.01 -22.01
N LYS A 226 1.32 -4.92 -22.99
CA LYS A 226 2.59 -5.50 -23.42
C LYS A 226 2.98 -4.90 -24.76
N GLY A 227 4.27 -4.56 -24.97
CA GLY A 227 4.75 -4.00 -26.25
C GLY A 227 6.26 -3.73 -26.24
N ASP A 228 6.73 -2.98 -27.24
CA ASP A 228 8.16 -2.81 -27.50
C ASP A 228 8.70 -1.43 -27.03
N SER A 229 7.82 -0.49 -26.68
CA SER A 229 8.22 0.82 -26.20
C SER A 229 7.15 1.49 -25.33
N PRO A 230 7.52 2.42 -24.42
CA PRO A 230 6.56 3.21 -23.64
C PRO A 230 5.51 3.92 -24.49
N ALA A 231 5.89 4.53 -25.59
CA ALA A 231 4.95 5.21 -26.50
C ALA A 231 3.90 4.26 -27.10
N ALA A 232 4.29 3.04 -27.46
CA ALA A 232 3.37 2.05 -27.99
C ALA A 232 2.35 1.55 -26.96
N TYR A 233 2.69 1.59 -25.66
CA TYR A 233 1.74 1.25 -24.59
C TYR A 233 0.73 2.36 -24.37
N GLU A 234 1.19 3.59 -24.25
CA GLU A 234 0.33 4.75 -24.08
C GLU A 234 -0.70 4.83 -25.22
N GLU A 235 -0.25 4.67 -26.46
CA GLU A 235 -1.12 4.66 -27.63
C GLU A 235 -2.18 3.54 -27.56
N ARG A 236 -1.83 2.35 -27.05
CA ARG A 236 -2.77 1.23 -26.91
C ARG A 236 -3.73 1.41 -25.73
N MET A 237 -3.26 1.97 -24.62
CA MET A 237 -4.06 2.14 -23.41
C MET A 237 -4.98 3.36 -23.46
N ALA A 238 -4.55 4.44 -24.14
CA ALA A 238 -5.28 5.70 -24.16
C ALA A 238 -6.76 5.58 -24.57
N PRO A 239 -7.14 4.83 -25.64
CA PRO A 239 -8.56 4.71 -26.01
C PRO A 239 -9.40 4.00 -24.94
N LEU A 240 -8.84 3.00 -24.27
CA LEU A 240 -9.52 2.25 -23.23
C LEU A 240 -9.64 3.07 -21.94
N LEU A 241 -8.56 3.78 -21.57
CA LEU A 241 -8.56 4.71 -20.43
C LEU A 241 -9.63 5.81 -20.61
N GLU A 242 -9.77 6.36 -21.80
CA GLU A 242 -10.76 7.40 -22.07
C GLU A 242 -12.19 6.86 -21.93
N GLN A 243 -12.46 5.68 -22.46
CA GLN A 243 -13.76 5.02 -22.30
C GLN A 243 -14.07 4.74 -20.81
N MET A 244 -13.08 4.25 -20.06
CA MET A 244 -13.22 3.98 -18.63
C MET A 244 -13.47 5.27 -17.84
N ARG A 245 -12.74 6.37 -18.15
CA ARG A 245 -12.97 7.70 -17.55
C ARG A 245 -14.40 8.18 -17.82
N GLY A 246 -14.87 8.07 -19.05
CA GLY A 246 -16.23 8.48 -19.43
C GLY A 246 -17.32 7.69 -18.70
N ARG A 247 -17.15 6.38 -18.53
CA ARG A 247 -18.15 5.53 -17.88
C ARG A 247 -18.11 5.62 -16.34
N LEU A 248 -16.92 5.73 -15.75
CA LEU A 248 -16.74 5.83 -14.30
C LEU A 248 -16.99 7.24 -13.76
N GLY A 249 -16.73 8.28 -14.57
CA GLY A 249 -16.96 9.67 -14.19
C GLY A 249 -16.31 10.02 -12.85
N ALA A 250 -17.08 10.61 -11.94
CA ALA A 250 -16.62 11.04 -10.63
C ALA A 250 -16.23 9.90 -9.66
N TYR A 251 -16.52 8.64 -9.98
CA TYR A 251 -16.12 7.50 -9.17
C TYR A 251 -14.63 7.16 -9.35
N LEU A 252 -14.04 7.45 -10.52
CA LEU A 252 -12.60 7.31 -10.75
C LEU A 252 -11.88 8.49 -10.09
N TYR A 253 -11.21 8.22 -8.96
CA TYR A 253 -10.58 9.28 -8.18
C TYR A 253 -9.09 9.46 -8.44
N GLY A 254 -8.43 8.49 -9.05
CA GLY A 254 -7.01 8.57 -9.34
C GLY A 254 -6.51 7.44 -10.23
N ILE A 255 -5.38 7.68 -10.87
CA ILE A 255 -4.61 6.68 -11.62
C ILE A 255 -3.20 6.72 -11.06
N ASP A 256 -2.66 5.53 -10.75
CA ASP A 256 -1.30 5.34 -10.21
C ASP A 256 -1.06 6.08 -8.89
N VAL A 257 -2.10 6.21 -8.08
CA VAL A 257 -2.04 6.77 -6.73
C VAL A 257 -2.20 5.66 -5.68
N SER A 258 -1.60 5.85 -4.51
CA SER A 258 -1.70 4.88 -3.40
C SER A 258 -3.09 4.83 -2.77
N GLY A 259 -3.83 5.97 -2.78
CA GLY A 259 -5.15 6.10 -2.21
C GLY A 259 -5.75 7.49 -2.36
N LEU A 260 -6.97 7.69 -1.82
CA LEU A 260 -7.68 8.97 -1.82
C LEU A 260 -6.90 10.08 -1.12
N GLU A 261 -6.15 9.75 -0.06
CA GLU A 261 -5.31 10.70 0.69
C GLU A 261 -4.23 11.32 -0.19
N GLU A 262 -3.61 10.55 -1.08
CA GLU A 262 -2.59 11.07 -2.01
C GLU A 262 -3.23 11.97 -3.08
N THR A 263 -4.37 11.57 -3.62
CA THR A 263 -5.14 12.42 -4.54
C THR A 263 -5.50 13.75 -3.90
N VAL A 264 -5.99 13.72 -2.65
CA VAL A 264 -6.34 14.93 -1.89
C VAL A 264 -5.11 15.78 -1.59
N LEU A 265 -3.98 15.15 -1.21
CA LEU A 265 -2.71 15.85 -1.00
C LEU A 265 -2.31 16.65 -2.25
N HIS A 266 -2.32 16.01 -3.42
CA HIS A 266 -1.98 16.66 -4.69
C HIS A 266 -2.95 17.79 -5.05
N LEU A 267 -4.24 17.61 -4.83
CA LEU A 267 -5.25 18.63 -5.09
C LEU A 267 -5.09 19.85 -4.17
N LEU A 268 -4.88 19.64 -2.87
CA LEU A 268 -4.63 20.70 -1.91
C LEU A 268 -3.39 21.52 -2.27
N HIS A 269 -2.30 20.86 -2.64
CA HIS A 269 -1.09 21.54 -3.13
C HIS A 269 -1.38 22.36 -4.39
N ARG A 270 -2.08 21.77 -5.36
CA ARG A 270 -2.43 22.45 -6.62
C ARG A 270 -3.26 23.70 -6.39
N HIS A 271 -4.21 23.65 -5.45
CA HIS A 271 -5.11 24.78 -5.13
C HIS A 271 -4.55 25.74 -4.07
N GLY A 272 -3.38 25.43 -3.49
CA GLY A 272 -2.80 26.21 -2.39
C GLY A 272 -3.69 26.25 -1.14
N LYS A 273 -4.47 25.18 -0.90
CA LYS A 273 -5.42 25.09 0.21
C LYS A 273 -4.93 24.17 1.31
N THR A 274 -5.46 24.40 2.51
CA THR A 274 -5.16 23.64 3.72
C THR A 274 -6.43 22.98 4.26
N PHE A 275 -6.26 21.88 5.01
CA PHE A 275 -7.39 21.25 5.69
C PHE A 275 -7.05 20.81 7.12
N SER A 276 -8.09 20.52 7.90
CA SER A 276 -8.01 19.95 9.25
C SER A 276 -9.08 18.87 9.47
N ALA A 277 -8.92 18.05 10.51
CA ALA A 277 -9.82 16.93 10.80
C ALA A 277 -10.30 16.92 12.26
N ALA A 278 -11.60 16.69 12.46
CA ALA A 278 -12.18 16.38 13.77
C ALA A 278 -12.65 14.91 13.76
N GLU A 279 -12.00 14.08 14.54
CA GLU A 279 -12.19 12.63 14.48
C GLU A 279 -12.82 12.09 15.77
N SER A 280 -13.96 11.39 15.63
CA SER A 280 -14.53 10.61 16.72
C SER A 280 -14.35 9.11 16.45
N CYS A 281 -15.21 8.49 15.66
CA CYS A 281 -15.13 7.05 15.39
C CYS A 281 -13.86 6.62 14.63
N THR A 282 -13.23 7.48 13.85
CA THR A 282 -11.99 7.21 13.12
C THR A 282 -10.75 7.24 14.01
N GLY A 283 -10.79 8.02 15.12
CA GLY A 283 -9.78 7.97 16.18
C GLY A 283 -8.36 8.30 15.71
N GLY A 284 -8.18 9.30 14.86
CA GLY A 284 -6.89 9.72 14.34
C GLY A 284 -6.51 9.08 12.99
N LEU A 285 -7.37 8.25 12.40
CA LEU A 285 -7.05 7.54 11.14
C LEU A 285 -6.91 8.50 9.95
N ILE A 286 -7.72 9.57 9.86
CA ILE A 286 -7.60 10.57 8.81
C ILE A 286 -6.27 11.31 8.93
N ALA A 287 -5.94 11.77 10.14
CA ALA A 287 -4.67 12.41 10.43
C ALA A 287 -3.48 11.49 10.12
N LYS A 288 -3.55 10.20 10.53
CA LYS A 288 -2.53 9.21 10.22
C LYS A 288 -2.32 9.07 8.71
N ARG A 289 -3.39 8.80 7.96
CA ARG A 289 -3.31 8.52 6.51
C ARG A 289 -2.67 9.68 5.73
N ILE A 290 -3.04 10.92 6.03
CA ILE A 290 -2.45 12.07 5.33
C ILE A 290 -0.99 12.30 5.76
N THR A 291 -0.65 12.08 7.04
CA THR A 291 0.71 12.30 7.57
C THR A 291 1.68 11.16 7.23
N ASP A 292 1.21 10.02 6.77
CA ASP A 292 2.05 8.97 6.18
C ASP A 292 2.69 9.43 4.85
N LEU A 293 2.14 10.49 4.22
CA LEU A 293 2.62 10.98 2.93
C LEU A 293 3.62 12.13 3.09
N PRO A 294 4.76 12.11 2.37
CA PRO A 294 5.67 13.24 2.33
C PRO A 294 4.97 14.52 1.82
N GLY A 295 5.25 15.65 2.44
CA GLY A 295 4.66 16.94 2.05
C GLY A 295 3.33 17.27 2.76
N ALA A 296 2.78 16.40 3.58
CA ALA A 296 1.53 16.62 4.31
C ALA A 296 1.56 17.90 5.19
N SER A 297 2.71 18.27 5.74
CA SER A 297 2.84 19.47 6.60
C SER A 297 2.50 20.78 5.90
N CYS A 298 2.53 20.83 4.58
CA CYS A 298 2.16 22.02 3.81
C CYS A 298 0.64 22.21 3.70
N VAL A 299 -0.14 21.12 3.82
CA VAL A 299 -1.59 21.14 3.58
C VAL A 299 -2.43 20.75 4.80
N PHE A 300 -1.92 19.93 5.70
CA PHE A 300 -2.61 19.49 6.91
C PHE A 300 -2.24 20.37 8.10
N ARG A 301 -3.21 21.19 8.58
CA ARG A 301 -3.03 22.10 9.71
C ARG A 301 -3.05 21.42 11.06
N GLY A 302 -3.65 20.24 11.14
CA GLY A 302 -3.79 19.46 12.36
C GLY A 302 -5.16 18.81 12.50
N GLY A 303 -5.33 18.06 13.59
CA GLY A 303 -6.58 17.37 13.88
C GLY A 303 -6.87 17.27 15.36
N VAL A 304 -8.15 17.07 15.69
CA VAL A 304 -8.64 16.84 17.04
C VAL A 304 -9.32 15.47 17.11
N VAL A 305 -8.79 14.58 17.93
CA VAL A 305 -9.46 13.33 18.26
C VAL A 305 -10.46 13.64 19.40
N SER A 306 -11.71 13.94 19.04
CA SER A 306 -12.80 14.31 19.94
C SER A 306 -13.63 13.09 20.31
N TYR A 307 -13.02 12.15 21.05
CA TYR A 307 -13.62 10.85 21.31
C TYR A 307 -14.76 10.89 22.34
N THR A 308 -14.72 11.83 23.27
CA THR A 308 -15.76 12.08 24.28
C THR A 308 -16.57 13.33 23.99
N ASN A 309 -17.75 13.45 24.61
CA ASN A 309 -18.59 14.64 24.46
C ASN A 309 -17.94 15.90 25.05
N GLU A 310 -17.20 15.75 26.14
CA GLU A 310 -16.44 16.83 26.79
C GLU A 310 -15.43 17.46 25.83
N VAL A 311 -14.71 16.64 25.05
CA VAL A 311 -13.74 17.14 24.05
C VAL A 311 -14.48 17.79 22.88
N LYS A 312 -15.64 17.25 22.46
CA LYS A 312 -16.46 17.88 21.44
C LYS A 312 -16.90 19.30 21.86
N THR A 313 -17.32 19.46 23.10
CA THR A 313 -17.76 20.76 23.62
C THR A 313 -16.59 21.70 23.93
N SER A 314 -15.60 21.25 24.70
CA SER A 314 -14.55 22.12 25.23
C SER A 314 -13.53 22.54 24.18
N VAL A 315 -13.21 21.67 23.21
CA VAL A 315 -12.19 21.95 22.18
C VAL A 315 -12.82 22.43 20.88
N LEU A 316 -13.81 21.68 20.36
CA LEU A 316 -14.43 22.00 19.07
C LEU A 316 -15.56 23.04 19.19
N GLY A 317 -16.08 23.26 20.40
CA GLY A 317 -17.17 24.21 20.66
C GLY A 317 -18.53 23.68 20.16
N VAL A 318 -18.71 22.35 20.10
CA VAL A 318 -20.04 21.75 19.85
C VAL A 318 -20.97 22.14 20.99
N PRO A 319 -22.14 22.80 20.73
CA PRO A 319 -23.05 23.18 21.80
C PRO A 319 -23.57 21.97 22.59
N GLN A 320 -23.55 22.05 23.92
CA GLN A 320 -24.05 20.98 24.77
C GLN A 320 -25.53 20.64 24.46
N GLU A 321 -26.33 21.65 24.20
CA GLU A 321 -27.73 21.50 23.78
C GLU A 321 -27.89 20.67 22.51
N THR A 322 -26.97 20.79 21.55
CA THR A 322 -26.96 19.99 20.33
C THR A 322 -26.66 18.51 20.63
N LEU A 323 -25.70 18.24 21.54
CA LEU A 323 -25.42 16.88 21.98
C LEU A 323 -26.60 16.26 22.75
N ASP A 324 -27.22 17.00 23.64
CA ASP A 324 -28.35 16.54 24.45
C ASP A 324 -29.57 16.25 23.57
N ARG A 325 -29.84 17.09 22.57
CA ARG A 325 -30.99 16.95 21.69
C ARG A 325 -30.81 15.87 20.63
N TYR A 326 -29.66 15.82 19.97
CA TYR A 326 -29.45 14.97 18.78
C TYR A 326 -28.55 13.77 19.01
N GLY A 327 -27.80 13.75 20.12
CA GLY A 327 -26.79 12.72 20.39
C GLY A 327 -25.49 12.95 19.65
N ALA A 328 -24.45 12.30 20.14
CA ALA A 328 -23.08 12.45 19.58
C ALA A 328 -22.98 11.98 18.13
N VAL A 329 -23.78 10.99 17.74
CA VAL A 329 -23.81 10.41 16.39
C VAL A 329 -25.01 10.98 15.65
N SER A 330 -24.81 12.16 15.07
CA SER A 330 -25.86 12.88 14.37
C SER A 330 -25.28 13.90 13.37
N GLU A 331 -26.08 14.30 12.39
CA GLU A 331 -25.70 15.32 11.42
C GLU A 331 -25.35 16.66 12.06
N PRO A 332 -26.17 17.23 13.00
CA PRO A 332 -25.86 18.51 13.63
C PRO A 332 -24.52 18.49 14.40
N VAL A 333 -24.18 17.39 15.03
CA VAL A 333 -22.92 17.25 15.77
C VAL A 333 -21.74 17.11 14.78
N ALA A 334 -21.85 16.33 13.71
CA ALA A 334 -20.82 16.23 12.68
C ALA A 334 -20.52 17.62 12.05
N ARG A 335 -21.57 18.38 11.74
CA ARG A 335 -21.49 19.76 11.23
C ARG A 335 -20.73 20.67 12.19
N ALA A 336 -21.15 20.71 13.44
CA ALA A 336 -20.52 21.56 14.46
C ALA A 336 -19.05 21.16 14.72
N MET A 337 -18.73 19.85 14.67
CA MET A 337 -17.35 19.39 14.79
C MET A 337 -16.47 19.87 13.62
N ALA A 338 -16.96 19.80 12.38
CA ALA A 338 -16.22 20.26 11.20
C ALA A 338 -15.98 21.78 11.25
N GLU A 339 -17.02 22.54 11.51
CA GLU A 339 -16.93 24.01 11.68
C GLU A 339 -15.99 24.39 12.83
N GLY A 340 -16.06 23.65 13.94
CA GLY A 340 -15.22 23.84 15.10
C GLY A 340 -13.73 23.66 14.81
N VAL A 341 -13.34 22.54 14.20
CA VAL A 341 -11.94 22.26 13.88
C VAL A 341 -11.40 23.25 12.82
N ARG A 342 -12.20 23.63 11.83
CA ARG A 342 -11.81 24.63 10.85
C ARG A 342 -11.52 25.98 11.51
N ARG A 343 -12.37 26.42 12.43
CA ARG A 343 -12.22 27.67 13.17
C ARG A 343 -10.96 27.71 14.03
N ILE A 344 -10.68 26.63 14.79
CA ILE A 344 -9.54 26.63 15.72
C ILE A 344 -8.19 26.46 15.01
N THR A 345 -8.17 25.82 13.85
CA THR A 345 -6.93 25.58 13.06
C THR A 345 -6.67 26.69 12.03
N GLY A 346 -7.69 27.44 11.66
CA GLY A 346 -7.62 28.42 10.57
C GLY A 346 -7.39 27.80 9.21
N SER A 347 -7.80 26.52 9.01
CA SER A 347 -7.69 25.87 7.71
C SER A 347 -8.77 26.33 6.74
N ASP A 348 -8.50 26.21 5.44
CA ASP A 348 -9.47 26.56 4.38
C ASP A 348 -10.65 25.59 4.38
N LEU A 349 -10.36 24.29 4.54
CA LEU A 349 -11.32 23.21 4.57
C LEU A 349 -11.18 22.40 5.87
N SER A 350 -12.24 21.72 6.26
CA SER A 350 -12.14 20.74 7.34
C SER A 350 -13.10 19.57 7.12
N VAL A 351 -12.75 18.42 7.69
CA VAL A 351 -13.64 17.26 7.75
C VAL A 351 -13.90 16.84 9.18
N ALA A 352 -15.07 16.26 9.43
CA ALA A 352 -15.37 15.63 10.71
C ALA A 352 -16.04 14.29 10.54
N THR A 353 -15.78 13.36 11.47
CA THR A 353 -16.41 12.05 11.52
C THR A 353 -16.99 11.80 12.91
N THR A 354 -18.24 11.37 12.96
CA THR A 354 -18.87 10.82 14.17
C THR A 354 -19.69 9.60 13.78
N GLY A 355 -19.67 8.52 14.58
CA GLY A 355 -20.33 7.29 14.22
C GLY A 355 -20.10 6.14 15.21
N LEU A 356 -20.75 5.03 14.93
CA LEU A 356 -20.79 3.81 15.73
C LEU A 356 -20.00 2.69 15.05
N ALA A 357 -18.77 2.47 15.50
CA ALA A 357 -17.90 1.41 14.95
C ALA A 357 -18.13 0.03 15.63
N GLY A 358 -19.04 -0.04 16.62
CA GLY A 358 -19.34 -1.27 17.34
C GLY A 358 -18.54 -1.47 18.64
N PRO A 359 -18.87 -2.51 19.46
CA PRO A 359 -19.76 -3.63 19.11
C PRO A 359 -21.26 -3.28 19.12
N ASP A 360 -21.69 -2.26 19.88
CA ASP A 360 -23.09 -1.92 20.10
C ASP A 360 -23.49 -0.64 19.37
N GLY A 361 -24.78 -0.47 19.13
CA GLY A 361 -25.41 0.78 18.71
C GLY A 361 -25.47 1.80 19.86
N ASP A 362 -26.18 2.90 19.62
CA ASP A 362 -26.43 3.89 20.69
C ASP A 362 -27.85 3.76 21.28
N ASP A 363 -28.06 4.47 22.38
CA ASP A 363 -29.35 4.51 23.15
C ASP A 363 -30.46 5.24 22.37
N ARG A 364 -30.14 5.83 21.20
CA ARG A 364 -31.09 6.53 20.31
C ARG A 364 -31.58 5.67 19.17
N GLY A 365 -31.14 4.39 19.13
CA GLY A 365 -31.55 3.40 18.14
C GLY A 365 -30.74 3.42 16.87
N ASN A 366 -29.64 4.16 16.80
CA ASN A 366 -28.72 4.06 15.66
C ASN A 366 -27.99 2.72 15.71
N PRO A 367 -28.01 1.93 14.62
CA PRO A 367 -27.27 0.67 14.56
C PRO A 367 -25.77 0.88 14.40
N VAL A 368 -24.99 -0.16 14.70
CA VAL A 368 -23.57 -0.21 14.34
C VAL A 368 -23.40 0.05 12.84
N GLY A 369 -22.41 0.83 12.48
CA GLY A 369 -22.17 1.23 11.09
C GLY A 369 -22.76 2.59 10.72
N THR A 370 -23.61 3.19 11.56
CA THR A 370 -24.10 4.56 11.37
C THR A 370 -22.93 5.54 11.52
N VAL A 371 -22.67 6.32 10.46
CA VAL A 371 -21.60 7.33 10.44
C VAL A 371 -22.10 8.61 9.76
N PHE A 372 -21.76 9.76 10.34
CA PHE A 372 -21.92 11.06 9.72
C PHE A 372 -20.54 11.64 9.44
N VAL A 373 -20.30 12.03 8.18
CA VAL A 373 -19.05 12.64 7.72
C VAL A 373 -19.37 14.04 7.21
N ALA A 374 -18.80 15.05 7.82
CA ALA A 374 -18.99 16.46 7.43
C ALA A 374 -17.77 17.00 6.72
N LEU A 375 -17.99 17.85 5.73
CA LEU A 375 -17.02 18.75 5.12
C LEU A 375 -17.46 20.19 5.37
N SER A 376 -16.59 21.03 5.90
CA SER A 376 -16.84 22.47 6.09
C SER A 376 -15.88 23.31 5.26
N THR A 377 -16.43 24.26 4.52
CA THR A 377 -15.74 25.33 3.78
C THR A 377 -16.11 26.70 4.40
N PRO A 378 -15.50 27.82 3.96
CA PRO A 378 -15.95 29.14 4.36
C PRO A 378 -17.41 29.46 3.99
N GLU A 379 -17.90 28.85 2.90
CA GLU A 379 -19.21 29.15 2.30
C GLU A 379 -20.32 28.25 2.84
N ARG A 380 -19.99 26.96 3.14
CA ARG A 380 -20.99 25.96 3.49
C ARG A 380 -20.41 24.82 4.30
N THR A 381 -21.29 24.07 4.93
CA THR A 381 -20.97 22.76 5.52
C THR A 381 -21.96 21.71 5.00
N VAL A 382 -21.43 20.65 4.40
CA VAL A 382 -22.21 19.51 3.92
C VAL A 382 -21.98 18.30 4.80
N VAL A 383 -22.96 17.42 4.96
CA VAL A 383 -22.86 16.21 5.78
C VAL A 383 -23.40 15.02 5.00
N ARG A 384 -22.60 13.96 4.90
CA ARG A 384 -23.01 12.68 4.32
C ARG A 384 -23.29 11.68 5.43
N HIS A 385 -24.49 11.09 5.40
CA HIS A 385 -24.86 9.96 6.24
C HIS A 385 -24.49 8.64 5.55
N MET A 386 -23.83 7.75 6.27
CA MET A 386 -23.38 6.45 5.76
C MET A 386 -23.88 5.32 6.67
N ASN A 387 -24.19 4.18 6.06
CA ASN A 387 -24.31 2.90 6.74
C ASN A 387 -23.15 1.99 6.30
N CYS A 388 -22.15 1.87 7.15
CA CYS A 388 -20.93 1.12 6.83
C CYS A 388 -21.04 -0.40 7.15
N GLY A 389 -22.20 -0.86 7.65
CA GLY A 389 -22.36 -2.24 8.11
C GLY A 389 -21.59 -2.50 9.43
N SER A 390 -21.22 -3.74 9.65
CA SER A 390 -20.50 -4.16 10.86
C SER A 390 -18.98 -4.30 10.66
N GLY A 391 -18.25 -4.30 11.77
CA GLY A 391 -16.80 -4.43 11.79
C GLY A 391 -16.08 -3.11 12.03
N ARG A 392 -15.49 -2.96 13.23
CA ARG A 392 -14.88 -1.70 13.69
C ARG A 392 -13.84 -1.12 12.72
N GLU A 393 -12.96 -1.96 12.20
CA GLU A 393 -11.94 -1.55 11.24
C GLU A 393 -12.56 -1.07 9.92
N ARG A 394 -13.53 -1.83 9.40
CA ARG A 394 -14.28 -1.49 8.18
C ARG A 394 -15.00 -0.15 8.31
N VAL A 395 -15.72 0.07 9.41
CA VAL A 395 -16.44 1.34 9.64
C VAL A 395 -15.48 2.52 9.67
N ARG A 396 -14.38 2.40 10.39
CA ARG A 396 -13.35 3.45 10.48
C ARG A 396 -12.71 3.74 9.11
N MET A 397 -12.41 2.69 8.34
CA MET A 397 -11.82 2.83 7.01
C MET A 397 -12.78 3.53 6.05
N LEU A 398 -14.04 3.08 5.97
CA LEU A 398 -15.04 3.69 5.09
C LEU A 398 -15.34 5.15 5.46
N ALA A 399 -15.41 5.47 6.76
CA ALA A 399 -15.57 6.84 7.23
C ALA A 399 -14.40 7.74 6.80
N SER A 400 -13.17 7.23 6.90
CA SER A 400 -11.99 7.98 6.46
C SER A 400 -11.93 8.14 4.94
N HIS A 401 -12.30 7.12 4.16
CA HIS A 401 -12.42 7.23 2.70
C HIS A 401 -13.45 8.30 2.30
N CYS A 402 -14.62 8.30 2.93
CA CYS A 402 -15.66 9.29 2.68
C CYS A 402 -15.16 10.72 2.97
N ALA A 403 -14.40 10.91 4.06
CA ALA A 403 -13.84 12.22 4.40
C ALA A 403 -12.89 12.74 3.31
N PHE A 404 -12.00 11.86 2.80
CA PHE A 404 -11.11 12.23 1.70
C PHE A 404 -11.88 12.41 0.38
N ASP A 405 -12.93 11.61 0.09
CA ASP A 405 -13.75 11.80 -1.11
C ASP A 405 -14.51 13.12 -1.09
N LEU A 406 -15.02 13.55 0.07
CA LEU A 406 -15.66 14.86 0.20
C LEU A 406 -14.67 16.00 -0.07
N LEU A 407 -13.46 15.93 0.47
CA LEU A 407 -12.39 16.90 0.17
C LEU A 407 -12.05 16.93 -1.32
N ARG A 408 -11.88 15.76 -1.94
CA ARG A 408 -11.61 15.64 -3.38
C ARG A 408 -12.71 16.27 -4.20
N ARG A 409 -13.97 15.88 -3.95
CA ARG A 409 -15.14 16.41 -4.69
C ARG A 409 -15.26 17.90 -4.60
N GLU A 410 -15.03 18.48 -3.43
CA GLU A 410 -15.00 19.94 -3.26
C GLU A 410 -13.90 20.60 -4.08
N LEU A 411 -12.69 20.05 -4.05
CA LEU A 411 -11.52 20.59 -4.75
C LEU A 411 -11.61 20.41 -6.28
N GLU A 412 -12.32 19.40 -6.75
CA GLU A 412 -12.58 19.14 -8.18
C GLU A 412 -13.91 19.73 -8.67
N HIS A 413 -14.66 20.43 -7.81
CA HIS A 413 -16.00 20.97 -8.12
C HIS A 413 -16.99 19.89 -8.61
N LEU A 414 -16.91 18.70 -8.06
CA LEU A 414 -17.82 17.58 -8.36
C LEU A 414 -19.05 17.63 -7.45
N PRO A 415 -20.20 17.08 -7.91
CA PRO A 415 -21.40 17.00 -7.08
C PRO A 415 -21.14 16.23 -5.78
N ILE A 416 -21.58 16.79 -4.65
CA ILE A 416 -21.59 16.13 -3.35
C ILE A 416 -23.04 15.71 -3.08
N GLU A 417 -23.31 14.40 -3.01
CA GLU A 417 -24.66 13.90 -2.72
C GLU A 417 -25.10 14.35 -1.32
N GLY A 418 -26.32 14.87 -1.21
CA GLY A 418 -26.88 15.41 0.02
C GLY A 418 -27.05 16.94 0.00
N GLU A 419 -26.84 17.58 -1.15
CA GLU A 419 -27.19 19.00 -1.38
C GLU A 419 -28.62 19.17 -1.84
#